data_1d1a1d70a79753182a2220004a3ad321
#
_entry.id   1d1a1d70a79753182a2220004a3ad321
#
_cell.length_a   1.000
_cell.length_b   1.000
_cell.length_c   1.000
_cell.angle_alpha   90.00
_cell.angle_beta   90.00
_cell.angle_gamma   90.00
#
_symmetry.space_group_name_H-M   'P 1'
#
loop_
_entity.id
_entity.type
_entity.pdbx_description
1 polymer ?
#
loop_
_entity_poly.entity_id
_entity_poly.type
_entity_poly.pdbx_seq_one_letter_code
_entity_poly.pdbx_strand_id
1 'polypeptide(L)'
;FKELPHNAGSLTNIDDEIDYFAGRAITMLNNERKRRAKLLEPYGQKINRYHEAYHESGEHLVALPHLFIVIDEFAEVIAQCSEFKEMIISLSRVGRSLGIHLILATQSPSQSVDSQIWSNSNCKICLKVLNDDESNAVLKVKDAAYIQTRGRAYCLTGGKPGLIEFQTAWSGAPTSAKFLATKIEVINGVNER
;
A
#
# COMPACT_ATOMS: atom_id res chain seq x y z
N PHE A 1 8.12 5.54 12.15
CA PHE A 1 8.57 5.39 10.75
C PHE A 1 9.68 6.37 10.35
N LYS A 2 9.72 7.60 10.91
CA LYS A 2 10.71 8.64 10.53
C LYS A 2 12.18 8.19 10.69
N GLU A 3 12.46 7.33 11.66
CA GLU A 3 13.82 6.86 11.99
C GLU A 3 14.25 5.61 11.20
N LEU A 4 13.37 5.07 10.35
CA LEU A 4 13.72 3.91 9.54
C LEU A 4 14.70 4.29 8.42
N PRO A 5 15.77 3.51 8.20
CA PRO A 5 16.82 3.86 7.24
C PRO A 5 16.35 3.90 5.78
N HIS A 6 15.22 3.27 5.49
CA HIS A 6 14.59 3.25 4.15
C HIS A 6 13.43 4.24 4.01
N ASN A 7 13.22 5.12 5.01
CA ASN A 7 12.20 6.17 4.92
C ASN A 7 12.68 7.28 3.98
N ALA A 8 11.98 7.46 2.86
CA ALA A 8 12.28 8.50 1.88
C ALA A 8 11.69 9.87 2.27
N GLY A 9 10.71 9.90 3.15
CA GLY A 9 10.07 11.12 3.65
C GLY A 9 8.77 10.84 4.39
N SER A 10 8.34 11.77 5.22
CA SER A 10 7.05 11.72 5.91
C SER A 10 6.46 13.12 6.02
N LEU A 11 5.14 13.22 5.80
CA LEU A 11 4.35 14.43 6.01
C LEU A 11 3.39 14.16 7.17
N THR A 12 3.33 15.09 8.11
CA THR A 12 2.45 15.02 9.29
C THR A 12 1.92 16.41 9.57
N ASN A 13 0.74 16.52 10.15
CA ASN A 13 0.08 17.80 10.52
C ASN A 13 -0.15 18.72 9.30
N ILE A 14 -1.03 18.24 8.40
CA ILE A 14 -1.29 18.90 7.12
C ILE A 14 -2.33 20.04 7.27
N ASP A 15 -2.93 20.23 8.44
CA ASP A 15 -4.14 21.04 8.67
C ASP A 15 -4.04 22.51 8.23
N ASP A 16 -2.89 23.15 8.41
CA ASP A 16 -2.73 24.59 8.11
C ASP A 16 -2.11 24.93 6.74
N GLU A 17 -1.46 23.96 6.09
CA GLU A 17 -0.72 24.17 4.83
C GLU A 17 -0.92 23.00 3.84
N ILE A 18 -2.11 22.41 3.81
CA ILE A 18 -2.38 21.23 3.00
C ILE A 18 -2.04 21.44 1.53
N ASP A 19 -2.39 22.58 0.96
CA ASP A 19 -2.14 22.89 -0.45
C ASP A 19 -0.64 22.93 -0.77
N TYR A 20 0.15 23.51 0.14
CA TYR A 20 1.60 23.58 -0.04
C TYR A 20 2.26 22.19 0.02
N PHE A 21 1.92 21.41 1.06
CA PHE A 21 2.49 20.06 1.22
C PHE A 21 1.96 19.09 0.18
N ALA A 22 0.67 19.15 -0.16
CA ALA A 22 0.11 18.33 -1.23
C ALA A 22 0.74 18.66 -2.58
N GLY A 23 0.90 19.94 -2.93
CA GLY A 23 1.55 20.36 -4.17
C GLY A 23 3.01 19.86 -4.29
N ARG A 24 3.77 19.90 -3.19
CA ARG A 24 5.14 19.35 -3.16
C ARG A 24 5.14 17.83 -3.31
N ALA A 25 4.25 17.13 -2.60
CA ALA A 25 4.11 15.68 -2.70
C ALA A 25 3.72 15.26 -4.14
N ILE A 26 2.74 15.94 -4.74
CA ILE A 26 2.32 15.72 -6.13
C ILE A 26 3.51 15.89 -7.09
N THR A 27 4.25 16.98 -6.93
CA THR A 27 5.41 17.28 -7.78
C THR A 27 6.48 16.19 -7.64
N MET A 28 6.81 15.81 -6.41
CA MET A 28 7.80 14.76 -6.12
C MET A 28 7.37 13.40 -6.70
N LEU A 29 6.14 13.00 -6.48
CA LEU A 29 5.61 11.72 -6.96
C LEU A 29 5.50 11.67 -8.48
N ASN A 30 5.12 12.77 -9.13
CA ASN A 30 5.11 12.88 -10.59
C ASN A 30 6.51 12.79 -11.18
N ASN A 31 7.48 13.44 -10.58
CA ASN A 31 8.87 13.40 -11.02
C ASN A 31 9.44 11.99 -10.85
N GLU A 32 9.19 11.33 -9.73
CA GLU A 32 9.62 9.96 -9.49
C GLU A 32 8.95 8.97 -10.47
N ARG A 33 7.66 9.12 -10.72
CA ARG A 33 6.94 8.34 -11.72
C ARG A 33 7.57 8.48 -13.11
N LYS A 34 7.86 9.74 -13.53
CA LYS A 34 8.51 10.01 -14.82
C LYS A 34 9.92 9.44 -14.88
N ARG A 35 10.71 9.59 -13.79
CA ARG A 35 12.06 9.04 -13.69
C ARG A 35 12.05 7.52 -13.85
N ARG A 36 11.16 6.82 -13.13
CA ARG A 36 11.02 5.36 -13.25
C ARG A 36 10.57 4.94 -14.64
N ALA A 37 9.56 5.60 -15.20
CA ALA A 37 9.07 5.30 -16.54
C ALA A 37 10.21 5.38 -17.59
N LYS A 38 11.05 6.42 -17.53
CA LYS A 38 12.20 6.59 -18.41
C LYS A 38 13.28 5.52 -18.16
N LEU A 39 13.59 5.24 -16.90
CA LEU A 39 14.60 4.22 -16.54
C LEU A 39 14.17 2.81 -16.95
N LEU A 40 12.88 2.52 -16.88
CA LEU A 40 12.33 1.21 -17.19
C LEU A 40 11.94 1.03 -18.67
N GLU A 41 12.07 2.06 -19.48
CA GLU A 41 11.74 2.01 -20.92
C GLU A 41 12.44 0.85 -21.66
N PRO A 42 13.79 0.64 -21.52
CA PRO A 42 14.48 -0.48 -22.15
C PRO A 42 14.00 -1.86 -21.67
N TYR A 43 13.35 -1.92 -20.52
CA TYR A 43 12.85 -3.14 -19.88
C TYR A 43 11.34 -3.34 -20.07
N GLY A 44 10.74 -2.66 -21.04
CA GLY A 44 9.31 -2.72 -21.34
C GLY A 44 8.44 -2.14 -20.23
N GLN A 45 8.94 -1.14 -19.49
CA GLN A 45 8.32 -0.47 -18.36
C GLN A 45 7.88 -1.44 -17.24
N LYS A 46 8.70 -2.46 -16.97
CA LYS A 46 8.43 -3.50 -15.95
C LYS A 46 9.59 -3.58 -14.98
N ILE A 47 9.34 -3.20 -13.73
CA ILE A 47 10.36 -3.23 -12.66
C ILE A 47 10.95 -4.62 -12.44
N ASN A 48 10.16 -5.69 -12.58
CA ASN A 48 10.66 -7.05 -12.41
C ASN A 48 11.75 -7.38 -13.45
N ARG A 49 11.55 -6.99 -14.73
CA ARG A 49 12.58 -7.18 -15.76
C ARG A 49 13.84 -6.37 -15.49
N TYR A 50 13.68 -5.18 -14.91
CA TYR A 50 14.82 -4.39 -14.48
C TYR A 50 15.59 -5.10 -13.35
N HIS A 51 14.90 -5.67 -12.38
CA HIS A 51 15.51 -6.41 -11.28
C HIS A 51 16.24 -7.68 -11.79
N GLU A 52 15.62 -8.40 -12.72
CA GLU A 52 16.27 -9.54 -13.38
C GLU A 52 17.60 -9.10 -14.04
N ALA A 53 17.55 -8.05 -14.86
CA ALA A 53 18.75 -7.49 -15.50
C ALA A 53 19.78 -6.93 -14.49
N TYR A 54 19.32 -6.33 -13.39
CA TYR A 54 20.17 -5.84 -12.31
C TYR A 54 20.95 -6.98 -11.64
N HIS A 55 20.31 -8.11 -11.39
CA HIS A 55 20.95 -9.29 -10.81
C HIS A 55 21.90 -9.98 -11.77
N GLU A 56 21.62 -9.95 -13.08
CA GLU A 56 22.47 -10.55 -14.11
C GLU A 56 23.67 -9.69 -14.49
N SER A 57 23.51 -8.36 -14.50
CA SER A 57 24.54 -7.40 -14.96
C SER A 57 25.61 -7.09 -13.92
N GLY A 58 25.46 -7.57 -12.68
CA GLY A 58 26.31 -7.16 -11.57
C GLY A 58 26.09 -5.67 -11.23
N GLU A 59 27.16 -4.93 -10.98
CA GLU A 59 27.11 -3.55 -10.48
C GLU A 59 26.88 -2.47 -11.56
N HIS A 60 26.54 -2.83 -12.80
CA HIS A 60 26.41 -1.86 -13.90
C HIS A 60 25.08 -1.09 -13.91
N LEU A 61 24.08 -1.56 -13.20
CA LEU A 61 22.78 -0.89 -13.06
C LEU A 61 22.62 -0.28 -11.68
N VAL A 62 21.86 0.82 -11.62
CA VAL A 62 21.56 1.48 -10.34
C VAL A 62 20.43 0.72 -9.63
N ALA A 63 20.57 0.45 -8.33
CA ALA A 63 19.51 -0.17 -7.55
C ALA A 63 18.22 0.66 -7.62
N LEU A 64 17.11 0.00 -7.96
CA LEU A 64 15.79 0.61 -8.05
C LEU A 64 14.81 -0.11 -7.10
N PRO A 65 14.78 0.25 -5.82
CA PRO A 65 13.88 -0.38 -4.86
C PRO A 65 12.40 -0.06 -5.15
N HIS A 66 11.50 -0.91 -4.68
CA HIS A 66 10.07 -0.59 -4.64
C HIS A 66 9.81 0.62 -3.74
N LEU A 67 8.93 1.51 -4.17
CA LEU A 67 8.45 2.65 -3.40
C LEU A 67 7.06 2.36 -2.85
N PHE A 68 6.91 2.38 -1.53
CA PHE A 68 5.62 2.29 -0.85
C PHE A 68 5.19 3.67 -0.38
N ILE A 69 3.99 4.07 -0.76
CA ILE A 69 3.34 5.32 -0.35
C ILE A 69 2.21 4.94 0.57
N VAL A 70 2.33 5.31 1.84
CA VAL A 70 1.32 5.06 2.88
C VAL A 70 0.58 6.36 3.15
N ILE A 71 -0.73 6.35 3.01
CA ILE A 71 -1.58 7.50 3.30
C ILE A 71 -2.61 7.05 4.34
N ASP A 72 -2.45 7.58 5.54
CA ASP A 72 -3.41 7.41 6.63
C ASP A 72 -4.53 8.45 6.45
N GLU A 73 -5.77 8.02 6.60
CA GLU A 73 -6.98 8.80 6.34
C GLU A 73 -6.97 9.53 4.99
N PHE A 74 -6.73 8.77 3.91
CA PHE A 74 -6.65 9.33 2.56
C PHE A 74 -7.94 10.03 2.11
N ALA A 75 -9.08 9.69 2.73
CA ALA A 75 -10.35 10.33 2.48
C ALA A 75 -10.31 11.84 2.73
N GLU A 76 -9.70 12.26 3.82
CA GLU A 76 -9.57 13.68 4.17
C GLU A 76 -8.67 14.40 3.16
N VAL A 77 -7.55 13.80 2.80
CA VAL A 77 -6.60 14.39 1.85
C VAL A 77 -7.23 14.60 0.47
N ILE A 78 -7.95 13.60 -0.05
CA ILE A 78 -8.58 13.73 -1.38
C ILE A 78 -9.80 14.66 -1.38
N ALA A 79 -10.47 14.84 -0.24
CA ALA A 79 -11.59 15.78 -0.11
C ALA A 79 -11.11 17.24 -0.16
N GLN A 80 -9.92 17.50 0.34
CA GLN A 80 -9.33 18.84 0.41
C GLN A 80 -8.51 19.19 -0.85
N CYS A 81 -7.92 18.21 -1.53
CA CYS A 81 -7.07 18.42 -2.68
C CYS A 81 -7.46 17.50 -3.85
N SER A 82 -8.20 18.03 -4.83
CA SER A 82 -8.65 17.28 -6.02
C SER A 82 -7.48 16.80 -6.89
N GLU A 83 -6.41 17.59 -7.00
CA GLU A 83 -5.23 17.24 -7.79
C GLU A 83 -4.50 16.03 -7.17
N PHE A 84 -4.51 15.93 -5.84
CA PHE A 84 -3.96 14.77 -5.15
C PHE A 84 -4.78 13.49 -5.44
N LYS A 85 -6.10 13.61 -5.50
CA LYS A 85 -6.99 12.52 -5.91
C LYS A 85 -6.63 11.99 -7.31
N GLU A 86 -6.48 12.88 -8.29
CA GLU A 86 -6.08 12.51 -9.65
C GLU A 86 -4.73 11.80 -9.71
N MET A 87 -3.78 12.27 -8.90
CA MET A 87 -2.48 11.64 -8.74
C MET A 87 -2.60 10.20 -8.22
N ILE A 88 -3.36 9.98 -7.15
CA ILE A 88 -3.59 8.64 -6.58
C ILE A 88 -4.27 7.71 -7.60
N ILE A 89 -5.28 8.19 -8.33
CA ILE A 89 -5.92 7.43 -9.40
C ILE A 89 -4.89 7.05 -10.48
N SER A 90 -4.06 7.98 -10.90
CA SER A 90 -3.01 7.71 -11.88
C SER A 90 -2.01 6.66 -11.39
N LEU A 91 -1.54 6.79 -10.14
CA LEU A 91 -0.60 5.84 -9.53
C LEU A 91 -1.23 4.46 -9.30
N SER A 92 -2.51 4.38 -8.93
CA SER A 92 -3.19 3.09 -8.76
C SER A 92 -3.22 2.27 -10.05
N ARG A 93 -3.27 2.95 -11.20
CA ARG A 93 -3.33 2.33 -12.53
C ARG A 93 -1.96 1.86 -13.04
N VAL A 94 -0.91 2.69 -12.90
CA VAL A 94 0.39 2.41 -13.51
C VAL A 94 1.50 2.07 -12.51
N GLY A 95 1.30 2.35 -11.23
CA GLY A 95 2.34 2.25 -10.20
C GLY A 95 2.96 0.88 -10.10
N ARG A 96 2.15 -0.19 -10.16
CA ARG A 96 2.63 -1.58 -10.03
C ARG A 96 3.75 -1.90 -11.02
N SER A 97 3.62 -1.50 -12.28
CA SER A 97 4.65 -1.77 -13.30
C SER A 97 5.92 -0.99 -13.04
N LEU A 98 5.83 0.18 -12.41
CA LEU A 98 6.94 1.06 -12.07
C LEU A 98 7.53 0.77 -10.68
N GLY A 99 6.99 -0.22 -9.95
CA GLY A 99 7.40 -0.53 -8.58
C GLY A 99 6.97 0.52 -7.57
N ILE A 100 5.86 1.23 -7.81
CA ILE A 100 5.23 2.17 -6.88
C ILE A 100 3.95 1.52 -6.36
N HIS A 101 3.82 1.43 -5.04
CA HIS A 101 2.71 0.78 -4.35
C HIS A 101 2.02 1.76 -3.42
N LEU A 102 0.68 1.73 -3.42
CA LEU A 102 -0.14 2.56 -2.55
C LEU A 102 -0.72 1.70 -1.43
N ILE A 103 -0.65 2.20 -0.20
CA ILE A 103 -1.36 1.71 0.97
C ILE A 103 -2.25 2.86 1.44
N LEU A 104 -3.54 2.73 1.18
CA LEU A 104 -4.54 3.75 1.48
C LEU A 104 -5.39 3.27 2.65
N ALA A 105 -5.36 4.02 3.75
CA ALA A 105 -6.20 3.75 4.92
C ALA A 105 -7.29 4.83 5.05
N THR A 106 -8.46 4.45 5.53
CA THR A 106 -9.57 5.36 5.83
C THR A 106 -10.51 4.76 6.86
N GLN A 107 -11.12 5.60 7.65
CA GLN A 107 -12.19 5.24 8.57
C GLN A 107 -13.59 5.39 7.93
N SER A 108 -13.70 6.02 6.76
CA SER A 108 -14.98 6.28 6.07
C SER A 108 -14.98 5.73 4.64
N PRO A 109 -14.99 4.39 4.46
CA PRO A 109 -14.82 3.79 3.14
C PRO A 109 -15.99 4.05 2.20
N SER A 110 -17.22 4.20 2.70
CA SER A 110 -18.42 4.38 1.88
C SER A 110 -18.47 5.74 1.16
N GLN A 111 -17.85 6.76 1.73
CA GLN A 111 -17.90 8.13 1.21
C GLN A 111 -16.67 8.51 0.37
N SER A 112 -15.58 7.81 0.52
CA SER A 112 -14.26 8.28 0.09
C SER A 112 -13.64 7.45 -1.05
N VAL A 113 -14.09 6.23 -1.25
CA VAL A 113 -13.43 5.36 -2.24
C VAL A 113 -14.00 5.59 -3.65
N ASP A 114 -13.22 6.31 -4.45
CA ASP A 114 -13.48 6.44 -5.88
C ASP A 114 -13.48 5.07 -6.57
N SER A 115 -14.41 4.86 -7.50
CA SER A 115 -14.60 3.57 -8.21
C SER A 115 -13.33 3.13 -8.96
N GLN A 116 -12.53 4.07 -9.45
CA GLN A 116 -11.27 3.75 -10.13
C GLN A 116 -10.18 3.31 -9.15
N ILE A 117 -10.09 3.93 -7.97
CA ILE A 117 -9.18 3.49 -6.91
C ILE A 117 -9.61 2.09 -6.46
N TRP A 118 -10.91 1.90 -6.24
CA TRP A 118 -11.44 0.61 -5.79
C TRP A 118 -11.15 -0.51 -6.80
N SER A 119 -11.39 -0.31 -8.09
CA SER A 119 -11.18 -1.32 -9.14
C SER A 119 -9.70 -1.65 -9.37
N ASN A 120 -8.80 -0.68 -9.16
CA ASN A 120 -7.36 -0.88 -9.29
C ASN A 120 -6.71 -1.46 -8.02
N SER A 121 -7.44 -1.53 -6.91
CA SER A 121 -6.97 -2.09 -5.65
C SER A 121 -7.27 -3.59 -5.60
N ASN A 122 -6.27 -4.43 -5.79
CA ASN A 122 -6.43 -5.89 -5.80
C ASN A 122 -6.51 -6.51 -4.39
N CYS A 123 -6.06 -5.80 -3.37
CA CYS A 123 -6.10 -6.24 -1.98
C CYS A 123 -6.86 -5.19 -1.16
N LYS A 124 -7.94 -5.60 -0.52
CA LYS A 124 -8.77 -4.75 0.34
C LYS A 124 -8.88 -5.40 1.69
N ILE A 125 -8.46 -4.67 2.72
CA ILE A 125 -8.50 -5.14 4.11
C ILE A 125 -9.58 -4.34 4.84
N CYS A 126 -10.48 -5.04 5.50
CA CYS A 126 -11.53 -4.43 6.31
C CYS A 126 -11.48 -5.01 7.72
N LEU A 127 -11.22 -4.14 8.69
CA LEU A 127 -11.40 -4.45 10.10
C LEU A 127 -12.90 -4.31 10.46
N LYS A 128 -13.24 -4.41 11.76
CA LYS A 128 -14.60 -4.17 12.21
C LYS A 128 -15.08 -2.79 11.80
N VAL A 129 -16.25 -2.73 11.18
CA VAL A 129 -16.98 -1.52 10.81
C VAL A 129 -18.31 -1.44 11.56
N LEU A 130 -18.99 -0.30 11.49
CA LEU A 130 -20.19 -0.03 12.29
C LEU A 130 -21.43 -0.73 11.74
N ASN A 131 -21.54 -0.88 10.41
CA ASN A 131 -22.75 -1.35 9.76
C ASN A 131 -22.47 -2.14 8.47
N ASP A 132 -23.53 -2.76 7.94
CA ASP A 132 -23.50 -3.55 6.73
C ASP A 132 -23.03 -2.76 5.49
N ASP A 133 -23.42 -1.47 5.39
CA ASP A 133 -23.11 -0.65 4.22
C ASP A 133 -21.62 -0.36 4.11
N GLU A 134 -20.97 -0.10 5.23
CA GLU A 134 -19.50 0.08 5.28
C GLU A 134 -18.78 -1.21 4.92
N SER A 135 -19.24 -2.35 5.43
CA SER A 135 -18.67 -3.65 5.05
C SER A 135 -18.84 -3.92 3.56
N ASN A 136 -20.04 -3.70 3.03
CA ASN A 136 -20.35 -3.89 1.61
C ASN A 136 -19.56 -2.93 0.70
N ALA A 137 -19.28 -1.71 1.15
CA ALA A 137 -18.48 -0.75 0.38
C ALA A 137 -17.07 -1.30 0.08
N VAL A 138 -16.45 -2.00 1.06
CA VAL A 138 -15.09 -2.52 0.94
C VAL A 138 -15.05 -3.96 0.42
N LEU A 139 -15.85 -4.85 1.01
CA LEU A 139 -15.73 -6.29 0.81
C LEU A 139 -16.79 -6.87 -0.15
N LYS A 140 -17.87 -6.14 -0.43
CA LYS A 140 -19.07 -6.62 -1.13
C LYS A 140 -19.83 -7.71 -0.37
N VAL A 141 -19.55 -7.87 0.92
CA VAL A 141 -20.21 -8.74 1.89
C VAL A 141 -20.37 -8.01 3.22
N LYS A 142 -21.21 -8.53 4.12
CA LYS A 142 -21.57 -7.88 5.39
C LYS A 142 -20.69 -8.27 6.58
N ASP A 143 -19.80 -9.20 6.39
CA ASP A 143 -19.10 -9.96 7.44
C ASP A 143 -18.30 -9.07 8.39
N ALA A 144 -17.69 -7.98 7.89
CA ALA A 144 -16.88 -7.10 8.72
C ALA A 144 -17.69 -6.32 9.79
N ALA A 145 -19.00 -6.11 9.57
CA ALA A 145 -19.88 -5.49 10.57
C ALA A 145 -20.07 -6.39 11.81
N TYR A 146 -19.96 -7.70 11.66
CA TYR A 146 -20.21 -8.69 12.70
C TYR A 146 -18.97 -9.21 13.40
N ILE A 147 -17.79 -8.65 13.11
CA ILE A 147 -16.55 -8.99 13.81
C ILE A 147 -16.70 -8.70 15.31
N GLN A 148 -16.44 -9.72 16.16
CA GLN A 148 -16.48 -9.60 17.60
C GLN A 148 -15.09 -9.44 18.22
N THR A 149 -14.07 -10.03 17.60
CA THR A 149 -12.71 -10.07 18.12
C THR A 149 -11.93 -8.84 17.66
N ARG A 150 -11.29 -8.14 18.59
CA ARG A 150 -10.42 -7.00 18.28
C ARG A 150 -9.24 -7.44 17.41
N GLY A 151 -8.96 -6.68 16.36
CA GLY A 151 -7.88 -6.97 15.41
C GLY A 151 -8.20 -8.10 14.42
N ARG A 152 -9.41 -8.67 14.46
CA ARG A 152 -9.90 -9.55 13.42
C ARG A 152 -10.20 -8.71 12.17
N ALA A 153 -9.91 -9.25 11.00
CA ALA A 153 -10.11 -8.57 9.73
C ALA A 153 -10.43 -9.54 8.60
N TYR A 154 -10.99 -9.01 7.55
CA TYR A 154 -11.17 -9.70 6.27
C TYR A 154 -10.28 -9.05 5.20
N CYS A 155 -9.67 -9.88 4.38
CA CYS A 155 -8.92 -9.47 3.19
C CYS A 155 -9.66 -9.99 1.95
N LEU A 156 -10.08 -9.07 1.09
CA LEU A 156 -10.62 -9.40 -0.22
C LEU A 156 -9.49 -9.27 -1.25
N THR A 157 -9.18 -10.37 -1.92
CA THR A 157 -8.18 -10.43 -3.00
C THR A 157 -8.86 -10.66 -4.35
N GLY A 158 -8.22 -10.24 -5.44
CA GLY A 158 -8.74 -10.47 -6.80
C GLY A 158 -8.65 -11.93 -7.28
N GLY A 159 -8.12 -12.84 -6.45
CA GLY A 159 -7.95 -14.26 -6.76
C GLY A 159 -8.88 -15.17 -5.97
N LYS A 160 -8.67 -16.49 -6.06
CA LYS A 160 -9.32 -17.47 -5.18
C LYS A 160 -8.36 -17.78 -4.00
N PRO A 161 -8.87 -17.87 -2.76
CA PRO A 161 -10.28 -17.97 -2.35
C PRO A 161 -11.09 -16.67 -2.31
N GLY A 162 -10.57 -15.52 -2.71
CA GLY A 162 -11.28 -14.26 -2.76
C GLY A 162 -11.33 -13.54 -1.41
N LEU A 163 -12.14 -14.02 -0.48
CA LEU A 163 -12.27 -13.46 0.88
C LEU A 163 -11.55 -14.35 1.88
N ILE A 164 -10.67 -13.74 2.68
CA ILE A 164 -9.85 -14.43 3.70
C ILE A 164 -10.05 -13.71 5.03
N GLU A 165 -10.47 -14.45 6.05
CA GLU A 165 -10.50 -13.97 7.44
C GLU A 165 -9.12 -14.17 8.06
N PHE A 166 -8.63 -13.18 8.82
CA PHE A 166 -7.35 -13.26 9.51
C PHE A 166 -7.33 -12.44 10.80
N GLN A 167 -6.34 -12.71 11.65
CA GLN A 167 -6.07 -11.96 12.87
C GLN A 167 -4.82 -11.10 12.67
N THR A 168 -4.95 -9.79 12.91
CA THR A 168 -3.78 -8.90 12.92
C THR A 168 -2.91 -9.14 14.14
N ALA A 169 -1.61 -8.89 14.02
CA ALA A 169 -0.74 -8.84 15.17
C ALA A 169 -1.08 -7.63 16.06
N TRP A 170 -0.85 -7.77 17.37
CA TRP A 170 -1.01 -6.66 18.29
C TRP A 170 0.25 -5.79 18.31
N SER A 171 0.17 -4.63 17.66
CA SER A 171 1.27 -3.68 17.54
C SER A 171 1.68 -3.04 18.89
N GLY A 172 0.79 -3.04 19.87
CA GLY A 172 1.04 -2.55 21.24
C GLY A 172 1.56 -3.61 22.21
N ALA A 173 1.90 -4.81 21.73
CA ALA A 173 2.45 -5.85 22.60
C ALA A 173 3.81 -5.43 23.18
N PRO A 174 4.04 -5.65 24.49
CA PRO A 174 5.33 -5.34 25.07
C PRO A 174 6.42 -6.23 24.45
N THR A 175 7.49 -5.62 23.98
CA THR A 175 8.68 -6.34 23.51
C THR A 175 9.50 -6.77 24.73
N SER A 176 9.60 -8.08 24.97
CA SER A 176 10.58 -8.59 25.94
C SER A 176 11.86 -8.96 25.20
N ALA A 177 13.01 -8.79 25.86
CA ALA A 177 14.32 -9.18 25.31
C ALA A 177 14.38 -10.66 24.88
N LYS A 178 13.53 -11.52 25.43
CA LYS A 178 13.40 -12.92 25.05
C LYS A 178 12.84 -13.14 23.64
N PHE A 179 12.02 -12.20 23.12
CA PHE A 179 11.49 -12.28 21.75
C PHE A 179 12.47 -11.81 20.67
N LEU A 180 13.48 -11.02 21.05
CA LEU A 180 14.55 -10.60 20.12
C LEU A 180 15.49 -11.74 19.70
N ALA A 181 15.42 -12.89 20.38
CA ALA A 181 16.22 -14.08 20.07
C ALA A 181 15.48 -15.11 19.18
N THR A 182 14.31 -14.78 18.64
CA THR A 182 13.59 -15.68 17.72
C THR A 182 14.35 -15.75 16.41
N LYS A 183 15.09 -16.85 16.18
CA LYS A 183 15.64 -17.17 14.85
C LYS A 183 14.48 -17.44 13.89
N ILE A 184 14.41 -16.69 12.82
CA ILE A 184 13.56 -17.04 11.69
C ILE A 184 14.31 -18.13 10.92
N GLU A 185 13.92 -19.38 11.09
CA GLU A 185 14.39 -20.46 10.24
C GLU A 185 13.52 -20.45 8.98
N VAL A 186 14.16 -20.15 7.85
CA VAL A 186 13.53 -20.35 6.53
C VAL A 186 13.56 -21.86 6.25
N ILE A 187 12.45 -22.53 6.47
CA ILE A 187 12.28 -23.92 6.06
C ILE A 187 12.06 -23.91 4.54
N ASN A 188 13.12 -24.14 3.78
CA ASN A 188 13.01 -24.45 2.37
C ASN A 188 12.38 -25.84 2.24
N GLY A 189 11.06 -25.88 2.19
CA GLY A 189 10.32 -27.09 1.85
C GLY A 189 10.49 -27.38 0.36
N VAL A 190 11.49 -28.14 0.01
CA VAL A 190 11.56 -28.83 -1.27
C VAL A 190 10.50 -29.93 -1.20
N ASN A 191 9.34 -29.73 -1.78
CA ASN A 191 8.45 -30.83 -2.13
C ASN A 191 8.84 -31.33 -3.51
N GLU A 192 9.76 -32.26 -3.53
CA GLU A 192 9.82 -33.26 -4.59
C GLU A 192 8.62 -34.22 -4.41
N ARG A 193 7.61 -34.07 -5.27
CA ARG A 193 6.82 -35.17 -5.83
C ARG A 193 5.95 -34.70 -6.97
#